data_7be7e16aaea5c998c13e9b5f01ec96db
#
_entry.id   7be7e16aaea5c998c13e9b5f01ec96db
#
_cell.length_a   1.000
_cell.length_b   1.000
_cell.length_c   1.000
_cell.angle_alpha   90.00
_cell.angle_beta   90.00
_cell.angle_gamma   90.00
#
_symmetry.space_group_name_H-M   'P 1'
#
loop_
_entity.id
_entity.type
_entity.pdbx_description
1 polymer ?
#
loop_
_entity_poly.entity_id
_entity_poly.type
_entity_poly.pdbx_seq_one_letter_code
_entity_poly.pdbx_strand_id
1 'polypeptide(L)'
;MSIVVHHLNNSRSQRVLWLLEELGVDYEIRHYQRDAVTNLAPPELKAVHPLGKSPLLEIDGRVIAESGAIVQVLCERYGNGAWLPPAGSDEALRHLELMHFAEGSAMTPVLLQLYTSRLGEAAAPLQPRIAEQLAAHFGYMEQILRPSGHFVGDSWTGADVMLSFPAELAVMQGAGADLPKLAAFVASIHGRPAWQRAREKGGAYFNM
;
A
#
# COMPACT_ATOMS: atom_id res chain seq x y z
N MET A 1 5.87 -21.23 13.43
CA MET A 1 5.08 -20.00 13.25
C MET A 1 4.46 -20.07 11.87
N SER A 2 3.15 -19.95 11.75
CA SER A 2 2.48 -19.90 10.44
C SER A 2 2.03 -18.47 10.18
N ILE A 3 2.35 -17.96 8.99
CA ILE A 3 1.87 -16.67 8.51
C ILE A 3 0.94 -16.93 7.34
N VAL A 4 -0.27 -16.41 7.40
CA VAL A 4 -1.24 -16.49 6.30
C VAL A 4 -1.67 -15.09 5.90
N VAL A 5 -1.52 -14.75 4.62
CA VAL A 5 -1.99 -13.49 4.04
C VAL A 5 -3.33 -13.73 3.34
N HIS A 6 -4.37 -13.05 3.78
CA HIS A 6 -5.64 -13.00 3.07
C HIS A 6 -5.56 -11.94 1.98
N HIS A 7 -5.22 -12.37 0.78
CA HIS A 7 -4.93 -11.53 -0.37
C HIS A 7 -6.15 -11.38 -1.28
N LEU A 8 -6.56 -10.14 -1.50
CA LEU A 8 -7.60 -9.78 -2.47
C LEU A 8 -6.91 -9.17 -3.70
N ASN A 9 -7.27 -9.62 -4.90
CA ASN A 9 -6.72 -9.06 -6.13
C ASN A 9 -6.93 -7.53 -6.21
N ASN A 10 -6.00 -6.83 -6.87
CA ASN A 10 -6.03 -5.36 -7.04
C ASN A 10 -6.26 -4.62 -5.72
N SER A 11 -5.49 -4.95 -4.70
CA SER A 11 -5.64 -4.36 -3.38
C SER A 11 -4.30 -4.09 -2.68
N ARG A 12 -4.41 -3.40 -1.57
CA ARG A 12 -3.29 -3.07 -0.68
C ARG A 12 -2.52 -4.29 -0.17
N SER A 13 -3.08 -5.50 -0.30
CA SER A 13 -2.39 -6.72 0.12
C SER A 13 -1.14 -7.03 -0.70
N GLN A 14 -1.03 -6.49 -1.93
CA GLN A 14 0.15 -6.67 -2.76
C GLN A 14 1.43 -6.17 -2.08
N ARG A 15 1.38 -5.01 -1.42
CA ARG A 15 2.55 -4.48 -0.69
C ARG A 15 2.94 -5.34 0.52
N VAL A 16 1.98 -6.06 1.11
CA VAL A 16 2.27 -7.01 2.21
C VAL A 16 3.00 -8.24 1.67
N LEU A 17 2.57 -8.77 0.51
CA LEU A 17 3.28 -9.85 -0.16
C LEU A 17 4.71 -9.42 -0.53
N TRP A 18 4.86 -8.23 -1.09
CA TRP A 18 6.18 -7.67 -1.40
C TRP A 18 7.08 -7.58 -0.16
N LEU A 19 6.57 -7.04 0.94
CA LEU A 19 7.36 -6.93 2.18
C LEU A 19 7.80 -8.32 2.68
N LEU A 20 6.92 -9.32 2.68
CA LEU A 20 7.26 -10.69 3.09
C LEU A 20 8.36 -11.31 2.23
N GLU A 21 8.33 -11.07 0.91
CA GLU A 21 9.37 -11.48 -0.02
C GLU A 21 10.72 -10.77 0.23
N GLU A 22 10.70 -9.49 0.61
CA GLU A 22 11.90 -8.74 1.00
C GLU A 22 12.49 -9.26 2.31
N LEU A 23 11.64 -9.62 3.25
CA LEU A 23 12.05 -10.14 4.55
C LEU A 23 12.51 -11.60 4.48
N GLY A 24 12.25 -12.29 3.37
CA GLY A 24 12.59 -13.71 3.20
C GLY A 24 11.82 -14.64 4.15
N VAL A 25 10.60 -14.28 4.48
CA VAL A 25 9.75 -15.01 5.42
C VAL A 25 8.82 -15.96 4.67
N ASP A 26 8.71 -17.20 5.13
CA ASP A 26 7.76 -18.17 4.59
C ASP A 26 6.32 -17.80 5.00
N TYR A 27 5.39 -17.85 4.06
CA TYR A 27 3.99 -17.54 4.29
C TYR A 27 3.07 -18.27 3.31
N GLU A 28 1.81 -18.41 3.69
CA GLU A 28 0.74 -18.92 2.86
C GLU A 28 -0.13 -17.77 2.34
N ILE A 29 -0.71 -17.93 1.15
CA ILE A 29 -1.67 -16.97 0.60
C ILE A 29 -3.05 -17.62 0.51
N ARG A 30 -4.05 -16.99 1.11
CA ARG A 30 -5.46 -17.25 0.82
C ARG A 30 -5.96 -16.21 -0.16
N HIS A 31 -6.20 -16.66 -1.38
CA HIS A 31 -6.61 -15.81 -2.48
C HIS A 31 -8.11 -15.54 -2.43
N TYR A 32 -8.47 -14.27 -2.61
CA TYR A 32 -9.83 -13.81 -2.79
C TYR A 32 -9.94 -13.00 -4.09
N GLN A 33 -11.05 -13.14 -4.78
CA GLN A 33 -11.32 -12.40 -5.99
C GLN A 33 -12.44 -11.40 -5.74
N ARG A 34 -12.32 -10.20 -6.32
CA ARG A 34 -13.39 -9.23 -6.33
C ARG A 34 -14.55 -9.75 -7.16
N ASP A 35 -15.75 -9.42 -6.73
CA ASP A 35 -16.94 -9.64 -7.54
C ASP A 35 -16.82 -8.86 -8.85
N ALA A 36 -17.06 -9.54 -9.96
CA ALA A 36 -16.83 -8.99 -11.30
C ALA A 36 -17.76 -7.81 -11.66
N VAL A 37 -18.92 -7.72 -11.02
CA VAL A 37 -19.92 -6.68 -11.29
C VAL A 37 -19.78 -5.52 -10.34
N THR A 38 -19.71 -5.80 -9.04
CA THR A 38 -19.69 -4.77 -7.98
C THR A 38 -18.29 -4.30 -7.63
N ASN A 39 -17.26 -5.05 -8.01
CA ASN A 39 -15.86 -4.85 -7.62
C ASN A 39 -15.65 -4.87 -6.10
N LEU A 40 -16.57 -5.42 -5.34
CA LEU A 40 -16.47 -5.57 -3.89
C LEU A 40 -15.68 -6.84 -3.52
N ALA A 41 -15.16 -6.84 -2.30
CA ALA A 41 -14.57 -8.04 -1.72
C ALA A 41 -15.66 -9.10 -1.49
N PRO A 42 -15.34 -10.40 -1.63
CA PRO A 42 -16.30 -11.47 -1.44
C PRO A 42 -16.68 -11.60 0.05
N PRO A 43 -17.89 -12.14 0.35
CA PRO A 43 -18.41 -12.22 1.71
C PRO A 43 -17.58 -13.11 2.64
N GLU A 44 -16.81 -14.05 2.11
CA GLU A 44 -15.92 -14.96 2.86
C GLU A 44 -14.88 -14.22 3.69
N LEU A 45 -14.44 -13.04 3.26
CA LEU A 45 -13.55 -12.20 4.06
C LEU A 45 -14.20 -11.73 5.38
N LYS A 46 -15.53 -11.64 5.45
CA LYS A 46 -16.24 -11.30 6.70
C LYS A 46 -16.18 -12.42 7.73
N ALA A 47 -16.00 -13.66 7.31
CA ALA A 47 -15.79 -14.77 8.22
C ALA A 47 -14.41 -14.72 8.89
N VAL A 48 -13.42 -14.06 8.25
CA VAL A 48 -12.07 -13.87 8.81
C VAL A 48 -12.02 -12.64 9.71
N HIS A 49 -12.63 -11.52 9.26
CA HIS A 49 -12.65 -10.26 10.01
C HIS A 49 -13.95 -9.50 9.70
N PRO A 50 -14.64 -8.94 10.71
CA PRO A 50 -15.98 -8.33 10.55
C PRO A 50 -16.09 -7.27 9.46
N LEU A 51 -15.00 -6.52 9.19
CA LEU A 51 -14.98 -5.49 8.14
C LEU A 51 -14.94 -6.07 6.73
N GLY A 52 -14.57 -7.35 6.53
CA GLY A 52 -14.48 -7.97 5.20
C GLY A 52 -13.54 -7.24 4.26
N LYS A 53 -12.41 -6.74 4.76
CA LYS A 53 -11.39 -6.00 3.99
C LYS A 53 -10.10 -6.79 3.89
N SER A 54 -9.26 -6.41 2.93
CA SER A 54 -7.90 -6.94 2.73
C SER A 54 -6.92 -5.76 2.63
N PRO A 55 -5.66 -5.92 3.09
CA PRO A 55 -5.06 -7.14 3.65
C PRO A 55 -5.57 -7.51 5.04
N LEU A 56 -5.53 -8.81 5.34
CA LEU A 56 -5.53 -9.35 6.70
C LEU A 56 -4.32 -10.28 6.82
N LEU A 57 -3.67 -10.25 7.97
CA LEU A 57 -2.55 -11.13 8.29
C LEU A 57 -2.93 -12.02 9.46
N GLU A 58 -2.91 -13.33 9.25
CA GLU A 58 -3.00 -14.28 10.34
C GLU A 58 -1.58 -14.67 10.78
N ILE A 59 -1.28 -14.46 12.05
CA ILE A 59 0.03 -14.75 12.63
C ILE A 59 -0.14 -15.24 14.06
N ASP A 60 0.43 -16.40 14.39
CA ASP A 60 0.37 -17.01 15.72
C ASP A 60 -1.08 -17.12 16.26
N GLY A 61 -2.03 -17.49 15.39
CA GLY A 61 -3.44 -17.64 15.72
C GLY A 61 -4.21 -16.32 15.93
N ARG A 62 -3.61 -15.18 15.58
CA ARG A 62 -4.26 -13.86 15.62
C ARG A 62 -4.44 -13.31 14.21
N VAL A 63 -5.60 -12.74 13.94
CA VAL A 63 -5.87 -11.98 12.73
C VAL A 63 -5.59 -10.50 12.99
N ILE A 64 -4.72 -9.92 12.19
CA ILE A 64 -4.36 -8.49 12.23
C ILE A 64 -4.98 -7.84 10.99
N ALA A 65 -5.76 -6.80 11.20
CA ALA A 65 -6.22 -5.87 10.18
C ALA A 65 -5.34 -4.61 10.18
N GLU A 66 -5.63 -3.69 9.26
CA GLU A 66 -4.90 -2.45 9.01
C GLU A 66 -3.50 -2.67 8.39
N SER A 67 -3.33 -2.14 7.18
CA SER A 67 -2.07 -2.30 6.44
C SER A 67 -0.87 -1.76 7.22
N GLY A 68 -1.03 -0.61 7.89
CA GLY A 68 0.03 0.00 8.70
C GLY A 68 0.45 -0.90 9.86
N ALA A 69 -0.52 -1.47 10.59
CA ALA A 69 -0.25 -2.39 11.70
C ALA A 69 0.44 -3.68 11.20
N ILE A 70 -0.01 -4.21 10.06
CA ILE A 70 0.59 -5.40 9.44
C ILE A 70 2.04 -5.13 9.07
N VAL A 71 2.31 -4.03 8.36
CA VAL A 71 3.66 -3.64 7.94
C VAL A 71 4.55 -3.41 9.15
N GLN A 72 4.08 -2.69 10.18
CA GLN A 72 4.83 -2.43 11.40
C GLN A 72 5.24 -3.74 12.10
N VAL A 73 4.28 -4.65 12.33
CA VAL A 73 4.54 -5.95 12.99
C VAL A 73 5.53 -6.80 12.18
N LEU A 74 5.42 -6.82 10.86
CA LEU A 74 6.35 -7.56 10.02
C LEU A 74 7.77 -6.97 10.09
N CYS A 75 7.91 -5.65 10.01
CA CYS A 75 9.21 -4.98 10.16
C CYS A 75 9.84 -5.21 11.53
N GLU A 76 9.05 -5.14 12.60
CA GLU A 76 9.54 -5.37 13.97
C GLU A 76 10.00 -6.83 14.20
N ARG A 77 9.21 -7.80 13.72
CA ARG A 77 9.48 -9.21 14.00
C ARG A 77 10.53 -9.84 13.10
N TYR A 78 10.58 -9.40 11.84
CA TYR A 78 11.38 -10.06 10.79
C TYR A 78 12.37 -9.14 10.07
N GLY A 79 12.30 -7.83 10.32
CA GLY A 79 13.16 -6.85 9.65
C GLY A 79 14.60 -6.81 10.17
N ASN A 80 14.91 -7.51 11.28
CA ASN A 80 16.25 -7.49 11.90
C ASN A 80 16.82 -6.08 12.09
N GLY A 81 15.96 -5.10 12.38
CA GLY A 81 16.32 -3.69 12.55
C GLY A 81 16.54 -2.89 11.25
N ALA A 82 16.45 -3.52 10.07
CA ALA A 82 16.74 -2.85 8.80
C ALA A 82 15.57 -2.04 8.23
N TRP A 83 14.34 -2.42 8.56
CA TRP A 83 13.12 -1.83 7.98
C TRP A 83 12.46 -0.77 8.85
N LEU A 84 13.10 -0.41 9.95
CA LEU A 84 12.64 0.62 10.89
C LEU A 84 13.79 1.56 11.21
N PRO A 85 13.56 2.88 11.27
CA PRO A 85 14.55 3.80 11.78
C PRO A 85 14.85 3.55 13.27
N PRO A 86 16.02 3.99 13.77
CA PRO A 86 16.37 3.88 15.17
C PRO A 86 15.32 4.53 16.08
N ALA A 87 14.87 3.82 17.11
CA ALA A 87 13.86 4.33 18.04
C ALA A 87 14.30 5.66 18.67
N GLY A 88 13.38 6.62 18.74
CA GLY A 88 13.62 7.95 19.31
C GLY A 88 14.37 8.93 18.38
N SER A 89 14.71 8.53 17.16
CA SER A 89 15.29 9.43 16.17
C SER A 89 14.22 10.29 15.47
N ASP A 90 14.64 11.39 14.86
CA ASP A 90 13.76 12.20 14.01
C ASP A 90 13.23 11.40 12.80
N GLU A 91 14.03 10.47 12.31
CA GLU A 91 13.61 9.55 11.25
C GLU A 91 12.52 8.59 11.72
N ALA A 92 12.55 8.14 12.99
CA ALA A 92 11.48 7.32 13.56
C ALA A 92 10.17 8.11 13.67
N LEU A 93 10.22 9.38 14.05
CA LEU A 93 9.05 10.27 14.05
C LEU A 93 8.50 10.46 12.63
N ARG A 94 9.38 10.71 11.68
CA ARG A 94 9.00 10.86 10.27
C ARG A 94 8.41 9.57 9.70
N HIS A 95 9.00 8.44 10.01
CA HIS A 95 8.46 7.13 9.64
C HIS A 95 7.04 6.94 10.16
N LEU A 96 6.81 7.19 11.45
CA LEU A 96 5.49 7.07 12.07
C LEU A 96 4.46 7.97 11.38
N GLU A 97 4.80 9.24 11.13
CA GLU A 97 3.95 10.18 10.40
C GLU A 97 3.53 9.60 9.03
N LEU A 98 4.49 9.10 8.25
CA LEU A 98 4.23 8.59 6.91
C LEU A 98 3.49 7.25 6.89
N MET A 99 3.69 6.39 7.89
CA MET A 99 2.87 5.19 8.08
C MET A 99 1.38 5.52 8.21
N HIS A 100 1.06 6.59 8.96
CA HIS A 100 -0.32 7.06 9.12
C HIS A 100 -0.82 7.88 7.94
N PHE A 101 0.04 8.71 7.34
CA PHE A 101 -0.30 9.53 6.17
C PHE A 101 -0.77 8.67 4.99
N ALA A 102 -0.15 7.52 4.76
CA ALA A 102 -0.42 6.67 3.60
C ALA A 102 -1.91 6.31 3.46
N GLU A 103 -2.56 5.88 4.55
CA GLU A 103 -3.98 5.50 4.52
C GLU A 103 -4.90 6.63 4.99
N GLY A 104 -4.50 7.39 6.01
CA GLY A 104 -5.33 8.44 6.60
C GLY A 104 -5.48 9.66 5.70
N SER A 105 -4.47 9.95 4.89
CA SER A 105 -4.45 11.16 4.05
C SER A 105 -4.35 10.84 2.56
N ALA A 106 -3.27 10.19 2.11
CA ALA A 106 -3.00 9.99 0.69
C ALA A 106 -4.09 9.17 -0.01
N MET A 107 -4.64 8.15 0.64
CA MET A 107 -5.68 7.30 0.06
C MET A 107 -7.08 7.89 0.12
N THR A 108 -7.35 8.88 0.96
CA THR A 108 -8.68 9.49 1.12
C THR A 108 -9.23 10.07 -0.20
N PRO A 109 -8.53 10.98 -0.91
CA PRO A 109 -9.04 11.51 -2.17
C PRO A 109 -9.12 10.46 -3.28
N VAL A 110 -8.25 9.44 -3.28
CA VAL A 110 -8.32 8.32 -4.22
C VAL A 110 -9.63 7.53 -4.04
N LEU A 111 -10.00 7.24 -2.80
CA LEU A 111 -11.25 6.53 -2.49
C LEU A 111 -12.47 7.39 -2.81
N LEU A 112 -12.42 8.70 -2.54
CA LEU A 112 -13.49 9.62 -2.94
C LEU A 112 -13.66 9.64 -4.45
N GLN A 113 -12.58 9.73 -5.21
CA GLN A 113 -12.61 9.65 -6.68
C GLN A 113 -13.24 8.33 -7.14
N LEU A 114 -12.81 7.19 -6.57
CA LEU A 114 -13.34 5.88 -6.90
C LEU A 114 -14.85 5.75 -6.63
N TYR A 115 -15.32 6.25 -5.49
CA TYR A 115 -16.73 6.14 -5.14
C TYR A 115 -17.60 7.12 -5.94
N THR A 116 -17.14 8.33 -6.13
CA THR A 116 -17.87 9.36 -6.90
C THR A 116 -17.90 9.07 -8.40
N SER A 117 -16.91 8.33 -8.95
CA SER A 117 -16.93 7.94 -10.37
C SER A 117 -18.17 7.11 -10.76
N ARG A 118 -18.81 6.44 -9.79
CA ARG A 118 -20.03 5.67 -10.00
C ARG A 118 -21.30 6.51 -10.05
N LEU A 119 -21.22 7.78 -9.69
CA LEU A 119 -22.34 8.71 -9.67
C LEU A 119 -22.53 9.49 -11.00
N GLY A 120 -21.58 9.35 -11.93
CA GLY A 120 -21.61 10.09 -13.19
C GLY A 120 -21.68 11.61 -12.96
N GLU A 121 -22.58 12.29 -13.67
CA GLU A 121 -22.74 13.73 -13.60
C GLU A 121 -23.14 14.26 -12.20
N ALA A 122 -23.79 13.44 -11.38
CA ALA A 122 -24.13 13.83 -10.00
C ALA A 122 -22.90 14.08 -9.12
N ALA A 123 -21.74 13.58 -9.50
CA ALA A 123 -20.48 13.84 -8.81
C ALA A 123 -19.80 15.18 -9.19
N ALA A 124 -20.27 15.89 -10.23
CA ALA A 124 -19.61 17.08 -10.76
C ALA A 124 -19.28 18.15 -9.70
N PRO A 125 -20.13 18.44 -8.69
CA PRO A 125 -19.79 19.44 -7.67
C PRO A 125 -18.57 19.06 -6.79
N LEU A 126 -18.25 17.79 -6.66
CA LEU A 126 -17.12 17.30 -5.84
C LEU A 126 -15.81 17.16 -6.64
N GLN A 127 -15.90 17.03 -7.95
CA GLN A 127 -14.72 16.75 -8.80
C GLN A 127 -13.58 17.76 -8.65
N PRO A 128 -13.83 19.10 -8.62
CA PRO A 128 -12.73 20.07 -8.47
C PRO A 128 -11.99 19.88 -7.13
N ARG A 129 -12.74 19.63 -6.05
CA ARG A 129 -12.13 19.42 -4.73
C ARG A 129 -11.34 18.12 -4.66
N ILE A 130 -11.86 17.05 -5.27
CA ILE A 130 -11.15 15.76 -5.33
C ILE A 130 -9.85 15.91 -6.13
N ALA A 131 -9.90 16.56 -7.29
CA ALA A 131 -8.72 16.82 -8.13
C ALA A 131 -7.66 17.62 -7.38
N GLU A 132 -8.06 18.71 -6.69
CA GLU A 132 -7.17 19.51 -5.84
C GLU A 132 -6.51 18.67 -4.76
N GLN A 133 -7.27 17.82 -4.07
CA GLN A 133 -6.73 16.95 -3.01
C GLN A 133 -5.76 15.89 -3.56
N LEU A 134 -6.07 15.28 -4.70
CA LEU A 134 -5.15 14.34 -5.37
C LEU A 134 -3.84 15.03 -5.73
N ALA A 135 -3.91 16.21 -6.37
CA ALA A 135 -2.73 16.98 -6.75
C ALA A 135 -1.90 17.38 -5.52
N ALA A 136 -2.55 17.83 -4.44
CA ALA A 136 -1.86 18.23 -3.21
C ALA A 136 -1.16 17.04 -2.53
N HIS A 137 -1.82 15.89 -2.40
CA HIS A 137 -1.23 14.76 -1.68
C HIS A 137 -0.13 14.06 -2.49
N PHE A 138 -0.34 13.88 -3.79
CA PHE A 138 0.69 13.28 -4.65
C PHE A 138 1.86 14.25 -4.86
N GLY A 139 1.59 15.56 -5.01
CA GLY A 139 2.62 16.60 -5.06
C GLY A 139 3.45 16.65 -3.76
N TYR A 140 2.80 16.50 -2.61
CA TYR A 140 3.51 16.39 -1.33
C TYR A 140 4.40 15.14 -1.29
N MET A 141 3.93 13.98 -1.73
CA MET A 141 4.75 12.77 -1.81
C MET A 141 5.96 12.98 -2.73
N GLU A 142 5.77 13.58 -3.91
CA GLU A 142 6.84 13.93 -4.85
C GLU A 142 7.90 14.83 -4.20
N GLN A 143 7.43 15.85 -3.44
CA GLN A 143 8.31 16.82 -2.78
C GLN A 143 9.17 16.19 -1.69
N ILE A 144 8.58 15.32 -0.86
CA ILE A 144 9.25 14.75 0.31
C ILE A 144 10.12 13.53 -0.01
N LEU A 145 9.98 12.96 -1.21
CA LEU A 145 10.83 11.84 -1.64
C LEU A 145 12.27 12.33 -1.75
N ARG A 146 13.15 11.69 -1.00
CA ARG A 146 14.55 12.07 -0.85
C ARG A 146 15.36 11.74 -2.12
N PRO A 147 16.53 12.37 -2.32
CA PRO A 147 17.44 12.01 -3.42
C PRO A 147 17.90 10.56 -3.39
N SER A 148 17.88 9.91 -2.21
CA SER A 148 18.15 8.47 -2.05
C SER A 148 17.11 7.57 -2.73
N GLY A 149 15.95 8.12 -3.12
CA GLY A 149 14.83 7.34 -3.62
C GLY A 149 13.94 6.74 -2.53
N HIS A 150 14.11 7.16 -1.26
CA HIS A 150 13.32 6.69 -0.11
C HIS A 150 12.60 7.86 0.56
N PHE A 151 11.50 7.56 1.28
CA PHE A 151 10.75 8.56 2.03
C PHE A 151 11.38 8.86 3.39
N VAL A 152 12.12 7.89 3.96
CA VAL A 152 12.78 8.01 5.26
C VAL A 152 14.21 7.47 5.16
N GLY A 153 15.18 8.25 5.60
CA GLY A 153 16.58 7.83 5.57
C GLY A 153 17.10 7.54 4.15
N ASP A 154 18.04 6.60 4.06
CA ASP A 154 18.71 6.23 2.81
C ASP A 154 18.55 4.75 2.48
N SER A 155 17.60 4.07 3.13
CA SER A 155 17.27 2.67 2.91
C SER A 155 15.76 2.43 3.03
N TRP A 156 15.30 1.28 2.54
CA TRP A 156 13.91 0.88 2.59
C TRP A 156 13.38 0.78 4.02
N THR A 157 12.19 1.34 4.24
CA THR A 157 11.48 1.27 5.52
C THR A 157 10.02 0.86 5.32
N GLY A 158 9.31 0.56 6.40
CA GLY A 158 7.88 0.31 6.36
C GLY A 158 7.07 1.47 5.75
N ALA A 159 7.56 2.72 5.88
CA ALA A 159 6.93 3.89 5.27
C ALA A 159 6.95 3.81 3.73
N ASP A 160 8.07 3.36 3.13
CA ASP A 160 8.17 3.14 1.69
C ASP A 160 7.18 2.07 1.22
N VAL A 161 7.04 0.99 2.00
CA VAL A 161 6.05 -0.07 1.74
C VAL A 161 4.63 0.49 1.78
N MET A 162 4.33 1.32 2.77
CA MET A 162 3.00 1.93 2.89
C MET A 162 2.70 2.92 1.77
N LEU A 163 3.68 3.72 1.37
CA LEU A 163 3.54 4.75 0.34
C LEU A 163 3.62 4.18 -1.09
N SER A 164 4.06 2.93 -1.27
CA SER A 164 4.11 2.29 -2.60
C SER A 164 2.74 2.28 -3.27
N PHE A 165 1.69 1.89 -2.56
CA PHE A 165 0.36 1.76 -3.14
C PHE A 165 -0.25 3.10 -3.61
N PRO A 166 -0.27 4.19 -2.82
CA PRO A 166 -0.70 5.48 -3.34
C PRO A 166 0.21 6.02 -4.46
N ALA A 167 1.53 5.76 -4.45
CA ALA A 167 2.42 6.13 -5.53
C ALA A 167 2.10 5.39 -6.84
N GLU A 168 1.85 4.09 -6.78
CA GLU A 168 1.41 3.30 -7.93
C GLU A 168 0.12 3.86 -8.53
N LEU A 169 -0.87 4.20 -7.69
CA LEU A 169 -2.13 4.77 -8.14
C LEU A 169 -1.94 6.15 -8.78
N ALA A 170 -1.03 6.98 -8.27
CA ALA A 170 -0.70 8.26 -8.90
C ALA A 170 -0.12 8.08 -10.31
N VAL A 171 0.84 7.16 -10.46
CA VAL A 171 1.46 6.84 -11.76
C VAL A 171 0.45 6.25 -12.73
N MET A 172 -0.40 5.33 -12.28
CA MET A 172 -1.46 4.71 -13.09
C MET A 172 -2.51 5.71 -13.58
N GLN A 173 -2.79 6.77 -12.83
CA GLN A 173 -3.71 7.84 -13.21
C GLN A 173 -3.08 8.83 -14.22
N GLY A 174 -1.87 8.55 -14.70
CA GLY A 174 -1.18 9.39 -15.68
C GLY A 174 -0.40 10.55 -15.08
N ALA A 175 -0.34 10.68 -13.76
CA ALA A 175 0.43 11.74 -13.11
C ALA A 175 1.96 11.54 -13.16
N GLY A 176 2.44 10.43 -13.72
CA GLY A 176 3.87 10.09 -13.73
C GLY A 176 4.77 11.09 -14.48
N ALA A 177 4.24 11.81 -15.49
CA ALA A 177 4.99 12.86 -16.18
C ALA A 177 5.23 14.09 -15.30
N ASP A 178 4.26 14.42 -14.45
CA ASP A 178 4.33 15.57 -13.53
C ASP A 178 4.98 15.21 -12.18
N LEU A 179 5.14 13.92 -11.91
CA LEU A 179 5.65 13.37 -10.66
C LEU A 179 6.82 12.38 -10.94
N PRO A 180 7.94 12.88 -11.50
CA PRO A 180 9.02 12.01 -12.00
C PRO A 180 9.73 11.22 -10.90
N LYS A 181 9.86 11.75 -9.67
CA LYS A 181 10.46 11.00 -8.56
C LYS A 181 9.56 9.86 -8.12
N LEU A 182 8.24 10.08 -8.02
CA LEU A 182 7.29 9.00 -7.72
C LEU A 182 7.29 7.94 -8.81
N ALA A 183 7.36 8.33 -10.08
CA ALA A 183 7.48 7.39 -11.19
C ALA A 183 8.76 6.55 -11.07
N ALA A 184 9.90 7.17 -10.76
CA ALA A 184 11.16 6.48 -10.52
C ALA A 184 11.10 5.56 -9.28
N PHE A 185 10.46 6.01 -8.21
CA PHE A 185 10.24 5.21 -6.99
C PHE A 185 9.43 3.95 -7.31
N VAL A 186 8.30 4.07 -8.01
CA VAL A 186 7.48 2.93 -8.45
C VAL A 186 8.29 1.99 -9.35
N ALA A 187 9.02 2.52 -10.33
CA ALA A 187 9.88 1.73 -11.20
C ALA A 187 10.96 0.97 -10.42
N SER A 188 11.55 1.60 -9.39
CA SER A 188 12.54 0.96 -8.52
C SER A 188 11.96 -0.22 -7.74
N ILE A 189 10.72 -0.11 -7.25
CA ILE A 189 10.02 -1.20 -6.57
C ILE A 189 9.74 -2.34 -7.55
N HIS A 190 9.17 -2.03 -8.71
CA HIS A 190 8.79 -3.03 -9.71
C HIS A 190 9.99 -3.78 -10.30
N GLY A 191 11.17 -3.16 -10.32
CA GLY A 191 12.42 -3.79 -10.71
C GLY A 191 12.99 -4.77 -9.67
N ARG A 192 12.46 -4.80 -8.43
CA ARG A 192 12.99 -5.66 -7.36
C ARG A 192 12.58 -7.11 -7.55
N PRO A 193 13.52 -8.06 -7.41
CA PRO A 193 13.18 -9.50 -7.47
C PRO A 193 12.09 -9.91 -6.49
N ALA A 194 12.06 -9.32 -5.29
CA ALA A 194 11.04 -9.59 -4.28
C ALA A 194 9.65 -9.12 -4.73
N TRP A 195 9.55 -7.94 -5.38
CA TRP A 195 8.30 -7.49 -5.96
C TRP A 195 7.80 -8.43 -7.06
N GLN A 196 8.69 -8.88 -7.94
CA GLN A 196 8.35 -9.78 -9.03
C GLN A 196 7.82 -11.12 -8.49
N ARG A 197 8.48 -11.70 -7.47
CA ARG A 197 7.99 -12.91 -6.80
C ARG A 197 6.63 -12.69 -6.11
N ALA A 198 6.47 -11.56 -5.42
CA ALA A 198 5.21 -11.21 -4.79
C ALA A 198 4.07 -11.06 -5.80
N ARG A 199 4.38 -10.48 -6.98
CA ARG A 199 3.46 -10.34 -8.10
C ARG A 199 3.07 -11.70 -8.69
N GLU A 200 4.05 -12.57 -8.91
CA GLU A 200 3.81 -13.94 -9.40
C GLU A 200 2.92 -14.74 -8.44
N LYS A 201 3.23 -14.71 -7.15
CA LYS A 201 2.46 -15.41 -6.12
C LYS A 201 1.07 -14.80 -5.89
N GLY A 202 0.95 -13.48 -5.92
CA GLY A 202 -0.31 -12.77 -5.70
C GLY A 202 -1.28 -12.85 -6.91
N GLY A 203 -0.76 -13.07 -8.11
CA GLY A 203 -1.54 -13.13 -9.34
C GLY A 203 -1.82 -11.75 -9.94
N ALA A 204 -2.96 -11.61 -10.59
CA ALA A 204 -3.31 -10.39 -11.31
C ALA A 204 -3.37 -9.16 -10.37
N TYR A 205 -2.62 -8.12 -10.74
CA TYR A 205 -2.53 -6.86 -10.00
C TYR A 205 -2.58 -5.69 -10.99
N PHE A 206 -3.72 -5.02 -11.03
CA PHE A 206 -4.03 -4.02 -12.06
C PHE A 206 -3.69 -4.52 -13.49
N ASN A 207 -3.51 -3.63 -14.44
CA ASN A 207 -3.09 -3.98 -15.79
C ASN A 207 -1.57 -3.78 -15.97
N MET A 208 -0.80 -4.10 -14.96
CA MET A 208 0.66 -3.99 -15.00
C MET A 208 1.32 -5.31 -15.40
#